data_83bfe477d345bcb6db65b78535f1ca82
#
_entry.id   83bfe477d345bcb6db65b78535f1ca82
#
_cell.length_a   1.000
_cell.length_b   1.000
_cell.length_c   1.000
_cell.angle_alpha   90.00
_cell.angle_beta   90.00
_cell.angle_gamma   90.00
#
_symmetry.space_group_name_H-M   'P 1'
#
loop_
_entity.id
_entity.type
_entity.pdbx_description
1 polymer ?
#
loop_
_entity_poly.entity_id
_entity_poly.type
_entity_poly.pdbx_seq_one_letter_code
_entity_poly.pdbx_strand_id
1 'polypeptide(L)'
;DARAGVTYRHPAGVLFLTQFTQVAMATLASAQVAEMREAGVFDESAVTAGHSVGEYNALAAVTGTLELGDLLELVFARGTAMHHLVPRTADGESGYRLAVVRPHLAQLSHEQADALVRSVAEDSGELCQIVNHNLRGKQYAVAGTVKALAELERRLGTGRNGKSPFLLVPGIDVPFHSAALLDGVPE
;
A
#
# COMPACT_ATOMS: atom_id res chain seq x y z
N ASP A 1 27.81 26.15 -0.54
CA ASP A 1 27.35 24.91 -1.20
C ASP A 1 25.85 24.99 -1.41
N ALA A 2 25.45 25.38 -2.64
CA ALA A 2 24.06 25.27 -3.04
C ALA A 2 23.74 23.77 -3.11
N ARG A 3 23.02 23.24 -2.14
CA ARG A 3 22.43 21.89 -2.24
C ARG A 3 21.55 21.90 -3.48
N ALA A 4 21.91 21.09 -4.47
CA ALA A 4 21.07 20.94 -5.65
C ALA A 4 19.67 20.53 -5.17
N GLY A 5 18.68 21.37 -5.44
CA GLY A 5 17.30 21.09 -5.03
C GLY A 5 16.80 19.82 -5.72
N VAL A 6 16.19 18.91 -4.97
CA VAL A 6 15.53 17.74 -5.52
C VAL A 6 14.14 18.15 -5.98
N THR A 7 13.82 17.91 -7.24
CA THR A 7 12.49 18.21 -7.78
C THR A 7 11.67 16.93 -7.85
N TYR A 8 10.51 16.94 -7.22
CA TYR A 8 9.55 15.84 -7.26
C TYR A 8 8.40 16.17 -8.21
N ARG A 9 8.05 15.25 -9.07
CA ARG A 9 6.95 15.38 -10.02
C ARG A 9 6.14 14.08 -10.10
N HIS A 10 4.83 14.25 -10.21
CA HIS A 10 3.90 13.16 -10.53
C HIS A 10 2.73 13.75 -11.32
N PRO A 11 2.24 13.09 -12.40
CA PRO A 11 1.17 13.62 -13.25
C PRO A 11 -0.12 13.96 -12.48
N ALA A 12 -0.47 13.19 -11.45
CA ALA A 12 -1.64 13.40 -10.60
C ALA A 12 -1.36 14.29 -9.37
N GLY A 13 -0.14 14.83 -9.22
CA GLY A 13 0.26 15.65 -8.08
C GLY A 13 1.19 14.93 -7.10
N VAL A 14 1.96 15.69 -6.32
CA VAL A 14 3.04 15.16 -5.46
C VAL A 14 2.54 14.21 -4.35
N LEU A 15 1.28 14.32 -3.94
CA LEU A 15 0.70 13.42 -2.94
C LEU A 15 0.47 11.98 -3.46
N PHE A 16 0.63 11.74 -4.77
CA PHE A 16 0.67 10.38 -5.33
C PHE A 16 2.07 9.74 -5.26
N LEU A 17 3.08 10.49 -4.88
CA LEU A 17 4.38 9.93 -4.54
C LEU A 17 4.34 9.40 -3.11
N THR A 18 4.67 8.11 -2.94
CA THR A 18 4.43 7.42 -1.66
C THR A 18 5.14 8.07 -0.46
N GLN A 19 6.32 8.67 -0.64
CA GLN A 19 7.02 9.39 0.42
C GLN A 19 6.20 10.57 0.97
N PHE A 20 5.48 11.30 0.12
CA PHE A 20 4.62 12.40 0.55
C PHE A 20 3.25 11.92 1.05
N THR A 21 2.71 10.86 0.44
CA THR A 21 1.47 10.22 0.92
C THR A 21 1.61 9.75 2.37
N GLN A 22 2.72 9.06 2.67
CA GLN A 22 2.96 8.54 4.03
C GLN A 22 3.12 9.66 5.04
N VAL A 23 3.83 10.74 4.70
CA VAL A 23 3.94 11.94 5.56
C VAL A 23 2.56 12.57 5.80
N ALA A 24 1.77 12.77 4.75
CA ALA A 24 0.43 13.36 4.89
C ALA A 24 -0.49 12.48 5.76
N MET A 25 -0.45 11.16 5.59
CA MET A 25 -1.20 10.21 6.41
C MET A 25 -0.75 10.23 7.88
N ALA A 26 0.55 10.25 8.13
CA ALA A 26 1.09 10.32 9.49
C ALA A 26 0.71 11.65 10.18
N THR A 27 0.82 12.76 9.47
CA THR A 27 0.42 14.09 9.98
C THR A 27 -1.07 14.10 10.35
N LEU A 28 -1.93 13.62 9.46
CA LEU A 28 -3.38 13.57 9.70
C LEU A 28 -3.72 12.67 10.90
N ALA A 29 -3.14 11.47 10.96
CA ALA A 29 -3.38 10.55 12.07
C ALA A 29 -2.91 11.14 13.42
N SER A 30 -1.75 11.78 13.46
CA SER A 30 -1.26 12.44 14.66
C SER A 30 -2.16 13.60 15.09
N ALA A 31 -2.66 14.41 14.15
CA ALA A 31 -3.61 15.48 14.45
C ALA A 31 -4.92 14.93 15.00
N GLN A 32 -5.46 13.85 14.42
CA GLN A 32 -6.68 13.19 14.92
C GLN A 32 -6.49 12.64 16.34
N VAL A 33 -5.36 12.00 16.63
CA VAL A 33 -5.07 11.48 17.98
C VAL A 33 -4.97 12.66 18.98
N ALA A 34 -4.30 13.75 18.60
CA ALA A 34 -4.21 14.93 19.45
C ALA A 34 -5.60 15.54 19.75
N GLU A 35 -6.45 15.67 18.74
CA GLU A 35 -7.83 16.14 18.88
C GLU A 35 -8.67 15.22 19.78
N MET A 36 -8.54 13.88 19.61
CA MET A 36 -9.22 12.92 20.47
C MET A 36 -8.78 13.00 21.94
N ARG A 37 -7.49 13.24 22.19
CA ARG A 37 -6.95 13.47 23.54
C ARG A 37 -7.48 14.75 24.15
N GLU A 38 -7.45 15.84 23.40
CA GLU A 38 -7.99 17.13 23.85
C GLU A 38 -9.49 17.04 24.17
N ALA A 39 -10.24 16.30 23.35
CA ALA A 39 -11.67 16.04 23.59
C ALA A 39 -11.95 15.04 24.72
N GLY A 40 -10.92 14.39 25.30
CA GLY A 40 -11.07 13.40 26.35
C GLY A 40 -11.74 12.08 25.91
N VAL A 41 -11.72 11.78 24.60
CA VAL A 41 -12.30 10.54 24.04
C VAL A 41 -11.26 9.51 23.64
N PHE A 42 -9.97 9.82 23.77
CA PHE A 42 -8.90 8.85 23.55
C PHE A 42 -8.70 7.97 24.79
N ASP A 43 -8.88 6.67 24.63
CA ASP A 43 -8.64 5.72 25.71
C ASP A 43 -7.19 5.24 25.67
N GLU A 44 -6.37 5.73 26.60
CA GLU A 44 -4.93 5.39 26.70
C GLU A 44 -4.71 3.91 27.08
N SER A 45 -5.74 3.19 27.54
CA SER A 45 -5.68 1.76 27.87
C SER A 45 -6.07 0.87 26.68
N ALA A 46 -6.56 1.45 25.58
CA ALA A 46 -7.01 0.70 24.42
C ALA A 46 -5.85 -0.01 23.71
N VAL A 47 -6.14 -1.18 23.18
CA VAL A 47 -5.24 -1.84 22.23
C VAL A 47 -5.29 -1.09 20.91
N THR A 48 -4.13 -0.71 20.40
CA THR A 48 -4.01 -0.03 19.11
C THR A 48 -3.50 -0.98 18.04
N ALA A 49 -3.93 -0.76 16.81
CA ALA A 49 -3.47 -1.49 15.65
C ALA A 49 -3.37 -0.55 14.45
N GLY A 50 -2.46 -0.84 13.54
CA GLY A 50 -2.28 -0.10 12.31
C GLY A 50 -1.93 -1.01 11.14
N HIS A 51 -2.40 -0.65 9.95
CA HIS A 51 -2.05 -1.34 8.73
C HIS A 51 -0.97 -0.55 7.97
N SER A 52 0.16 -1.18 7.64
CA SER A 52 1.27 -0.57 6.89
C SER A 52 1.82 0.68 7.59
N VAL A 53 1.71 1.88 6.99
CA VAL A 53 2.12 3.13 7.65
C VAL A 53 1.32 3.41 8.93
N GLY A 54 0.12 2.87 9.05
CA GLY A 54 -0.71 2.97 10.25
C GLY A 54 -0.10 2.31 11.49
N GLU A 55 0.78 1.31 11.32
CA GLU A 55 1.52 0.69 12.43
C GLU A 55 2.47 1.70 13.09
N TYR A 56 3.17 2.50 12.31
CA TYR A 56 4.02 3.58 12.82
C TYR A 56 3.20 4.65 13.56
N ASN A 57 2.03 4.99 13.02
CA ASN A 57 1.13 5.94 13.65
C ASN A 57 0.58 5.40 14.98
N ALA A 58 0.19 4.10 15.01
CA ALA A 58 -0.28 3.44 16.22
C ALA A 58 0.83 3.40 17.29
N LEU A 59 2.06 3.06 16.89
CA LEU A 59 3.21 3.06 17.78
C LEU A 59 3.48 4.46 18.37
N ALA A 60 3.52 5.49 17.52
CA ALA A 60 3.71 6.87 17.98
C ALA A 60 2.59 7.32 18.93
N ALA A 61 1.34 6.91 18.67
CA ALA A 61 0.21 7.28 19.50
C ALA A 61 0.27 6.69 20.93
N VAL A 62 0.83 5.47 21.11
CA VAL A 62 0.76 4.79 22.42
C VAL A 62 2.05 4.82 23.22
N THR A 63 3.22 4.96 22.57
CA THR A 63 4.48 4.85 23.30
C THR A 63 4.98 6.16 23.85
N GLY A 64 4.59 7.30 23.24
CA GLY A 64 5.16 8.61 23.55
C GLY A 64 6.67 8.71 23.33
N THR A 65 7.30 7.69 22.73
CA THR A 65 8.75 7.62 22.48
C THR A 65 9.14 8.09 21.09
N LEU A 66 8.16 8.21 20.19
CA LEU A 66 8.36 8.65 18.81
C LEU A 66 7.71 10.03 18.65
N GLU A 67 8.53 11.05 18.70
CA GLU A 67 8.09 12.42 18.47
C GLU A 67 7.58 12.62 17.04
N LEU A 68 6.68 13.59 16.84
CA LEU A 68 6.08 13.83 15.51
C LEU A 68 7.13 14.04 14.40
N GLY A 69 8.20 14.82 14.71
CA GLY A 69 9.28 15.06 13.76
C GLY A 69 9.96 13.78 13.31
N ASP A 70 10.31 12.92 14.26
CA ASP A 70 10.97 11.63 14.00
C ASP A 70 10.05 10.70 13.22
N LEU A 71 8.75 10.66 13.55
CA LEU A 71 7.75 9.89 12.81
C LEU A 71 7.70 10.34 11.35
N LEU A 72 7.65 11.64 11.08
CA LEU A 72 7.57 12.18 9.72
C LEU A 72 8.84 11.89 8.91
N GLU A 73 10.02 12.01 9.52
CA GLU A 73 11.29 11.63 8.89
C GLU A 73 11.33 10.13 8.56
N LEU A 74 10.92 9.29 9.50
CA LEU A 74 10.89 7.84 9.33
C LEU A 74 9.97 7.42 8.18
N VAL A 75 8.73 7.92 8.14
CA VAL A 75 7.79 7.53 7.08
C VAL A 75 8.16 8.14 5.72
N PHE A 76 8.82 9.30 5.70
CA PHE A 76 9.40 9.89 4.49
C PHE A 76 10.54 9.02 3.94
N ALA A 77 11.48 8.63 4.81
CA ALA A 77 12.61 7.76 4.44
C ALA A 77 12.10 6.40 3.91
N ARG A 78 11.12 5.79 4.62
CA ARG A 78 10.46 4.55 4.19
C ARG A 78 9.82 4.69 2.81
N GLY A 79 9.03 5.74 2.60
CA GLY A 79 8.38 6.00 1.32
C GLY A 79 9.38 6.25 0.19
N THR A 80 10.47 6.97 0.49
CA THR A 80 11.56 7.26 -0.45
C THR A 80 12.28 5.97 -0.87
N ALA A 81 12.60 5.10 0.08
CA ALA A 81 13.20 3.79 -0.20
C ALA A 81 12.29 2.96 -1.12
N MET A 82 11.02 2.82 -0.79
CA MET A 82 10.03 2.10 -1.61
C MET A 82 9.89 2.70 -3.02
N HIS A 83 9.92 4.02 -3.14
CA HIS A 83 9.85 4.70 -4.44
C HIS A 83 11.06 4.40 -5.33
N HIS A 84 12.25 4.39 -4.76
CA HIS A 84 13.50 4.19 -5.51
C HIS A 84 13.76 2.74 -5.91
N LEU A 85 13.18 1.76 -5.21
CA LEU A 85 13.27 0.34 -5.55
C LEU A 85 12.49 -0.03 -6.81
N VAL A 86 11.57 0.83 -7.25
CA VAL A 86 10.69 0.56 -8.38
C VAL A 86 11.24 1.22 -9.64
N PRO A 87 11.51 0.46 -10.72
CA PRO A 87 11.87 1.02 -12.01
C PRO A 87 10.79 1.96 -12.54
N ARG A 88 11.21 3.13 -13.05
CA ARG A 88 10.32 4.16 -13.56
C ARG A 88 10.73 4.61 -14.95
N THR A 89 9.74 5.02 -15.74
CA THR A 89 9.95 5.68 -17.03
C THR A 89 10.50 7.10 -16.84
N ALA A 90 10.89 7.74 -17.94
CA ALA A 90 11.32 9.15 -17.92
C ALA A 90 10.24 10.11 -17.41
N ASP A 91 8.96 9.75 -17.57
CA ASP A 91 7.81 10.51 -17.06
C ASP A 91 7.49 10.20 -15.58
N GLY A 92 8.28 9.34 -14.94
CA GLY A 92 8.15 8.97 -13.53
C GLY A 92 7.11 7.87 -13.25
N GLU A 93 6.51 7.28 -14.28
CA GLU A 93 5.54 6.18 -14.09
C GLU A 93 6.23 4.84 -13.86
N SER A 94 5.59 4.00 -13.04
CA SER A 94 5.98 2.62 -12.79
C SER A 94 5.06 1.65 -13.52
N GLY A 95 5.60 0.48 -13.87
CA GLY A 95 4.83 -0.64 -14.41
C GLY A 95 4.03 -1.43 -13.36
N TYR A 96 4.05 -1.04 -12.09
CA TYR A 96 3.37 -1.74 -11.00
C TYR A 96 2.09 -1.05 -10.56
N ARG A 97 1.16 -1.83 -10.05
CA ARG A 97 -0.09 -1.35 -9.44
C ARG A 97 -0.46 -2.24 -8.24
N LEU A 98 -1.43 -1.76 -7.48
CA LEU A 98 -2.10 -2.52 -6.43
C LEU A 98 -3.58 -2.68 -6.78
N ALA A 99 -4.11 -3.86 -6.51
CA ALA A 99 -5.52 -4.15 -6.70
C ALA A 99 -6.15 -4.73 -5.43
N VAL A 100 -7.43 -4.53 -5.25
CA VAL A 100 -8.25 -5.24 -4.28
C VAL A 100 -8.97 -6.38 -4.99
N VAL A 101 -8.79 -7.60 -4.50
CA VAL A 101 -9.50 -8.79 -4.96
C VAL A 101 -10.50 -9.24 -3.91
N ARG A 102 -11.72 -9.54 -4.35
CA ARG A 102 -12.83 -10.00 -3.51
C ARG A 102 -13.25 -11.40 -3.93
N PRO A 103 -12.59 -12.46 -3.42
CA PRO A 103 -12.79 -13.84 -3.88
C PRO A 103 -14.25 -14.30 -3.85
N HIS A 104 -14.96 -13.95 -2.78
CA HIS A 104 -16.38 -14.33 -2.62
C HIS A 104 -17.31 -13.78 -3.73
N LEU A 105 -16.95 -12.67 -4.38
CA LEU A 105 -17.71 -12.14 -5.52
C LEU A 105 -17.44 -12.93 -6.81
N ALA A 106 -16.26 -13.53 -6.93
CA ALA A 106 -15.89 -14.45 -8.00
C ALA A 106 -16.24 -15.93 -7.67
N GLN A 107 -16.89 -16.19 -6.53
CA GLN A 107 -17.24 -17.52 -6.04
C GLN A 107 -16.02 -18.42 -5.81
N LEU A 108 -14.89 -17.85 -5.46
CA LEU A 108 -13.66 -18.55 -5.16
C LEU A 108 -13.48 -18.74 -3.65
N SER A 109 -12.99 -19.94 -3.27
CA SER A 109 -12.45 -20.14 -1.92
C SER A 109 -11.16 -19.38 -1.75
N HIS A 110 -10.63 -19.34 -0.50
CA HIS A 110 -9.32 -18.79 -0.21
C HIS A 110 -8.22 -19.46 -1.05
N GLU A 111 -8.21 -20.78 -1.05
CA GLU A 111 -7.22 -21.63 -1.74
C GLU A 111 -7.30 -21.46 -3.26
N GLN A 112 -8.51 -21.32 -3.81
CA GLN A 112 -8.72 -21.07 -5.23
C GLN A 112 -8.24 -19.67 -5.65
N ALA A 113 -8.48 -18.65 -4.83
CA ALA A 113 -8.00 -17.31 -5.10
C ALA A 113 -6.47 -17.22 -5.05
N ASP A 114 -5.85 -17.88 -4.06
CA ASP A 114 -4.40 -17.96 -3.93
C ASP A 114 -3.78 -18.73 -5.13
N ALA A 115 -4.35 -19.86 -5.52
CA ALA A 115 -3.91 -20.61 -6.69
C ALA A 115 -4.05 -19.80 -7.99
N LEU A 116 -5.15 -19.04 -8.13
CA LEU A 116 -5.36 -18.19 -9.31
C LEU A 116 -4.29 -17.10 -9.42
N VAL A 117 -3.99 -16.40 -8.32
CA VAL A 117 -2.97 -15.34 -8.33
C VAL A 117 -1.59 -15.91 -8.67
N ARG A 118 -1.24 -17.07 -8.09
CA ARG A 118 0.01 -17.77 -8.44
C ARG A 118 0.07 -18.19 -9.89
N SER A 119 -1.01 -18.78 -10.43
CA SER A 119 -1.02 -19.19 -11.84
C SER A 119 -0.85 -18.01 -12.78
N VAL A 120 -1.40 -16.84 -12.47
CA VAL A 120 -1.16 -15.63 -13.27
C VAL A 120 0.32 -15.22 -13.25
N ALA A 121 0.99 -15.29 -12.09
CA ALA A 121 2.41 -14.99 -12.01
C ALA A 121 3.25 -16.00 -12.82
N GLU A 122 2.98 -17.28 -12.66
CA GLU A 122 3.67 -18.38 -13.36
C GLU A 122 3.50 -18.29 -14.88
N ASP A 123 2.25 -18.12 -15.34
CA ASP A 123 1.93 -18.09 -16.77
C ASP A 123 2.46 -16.84 -17.49
N SER A 124 2.52 -15.70 -16.77
CA SER A 124 2.97 -14.44 -17.36
C SER A 124 4.46 -14.17 -17.19
N GLY A 125 5.12 -14.82 -16.24
CA GLY A 125 6.47 -14.51 -15.80
C GLY A 125 6.61 -13.13 -15.13
N GLU A 126 5.48 -12.56 -14.67
CA GLU A 126 5.37 -11.21 -14.13
C GLU A 126 5.02 -11.25 -12.65
N LEU A 127 5.33 -10.18 -11.90
CA LEU A 127 4.87 -10.07 -10.52
C LEU A 127 3.34 -10.07 -10.48
N CYS A 128 2.77 -11.02 -9.72
CA CYS A 128 1.39 -11.05 -9.28
C CYS A 128 1.35 -11.77 -7.93
N GLN A 129 1.13 -11.03 -6.85
CA GLN A 129 1.27 -11.57 -5.50
C GLN A 129 0.19 -11.04 -4.57
N ILE A 130 -0.47 -11.94 -3.81
CA ILE A 130 -1.27 -11.50 -2.67
C ILE A 130 -0.30 -10.97 -1.60
N VAL A 131 -0.42 -9.69 -1.29
CA VAL A 131 0.45 -9.02 -0.33
C VAL A 131 -0.21 -8.81 1.03
N ASN A 132 -1.56 -8.83 1.08
CA ASN A 132 -2.31 -8.74 2.31
C ASN A 132 -3.61 -9.56 2.23
N HIS A 133 -3.87 -10.33 3.28
CA HIS A 133 -5.16 -10.98 3.53
C HIS A 133 -5.96 -10.12 4.52
N ASN A 134 -6.51 -8.99 4.05
CA ASN A 134 -7.23 -8.06 4.92
C ASN A 134 -8.43 -8.72 5.62
N LEU A 135 -9.14 -9.59 4.89
CA LEU A 135 -10.20 -10.44 5.43
C LEU A 135 -10.24 -11.73 4.63
N ARG A 136 -9.91 -12.85 5.27
CA ARG A 136 -9.82 -14.17 4.62
C ARG A 136 -11.09 -14.52 3.85
N GLY A 137 -10.93 -14.89 2.58
CA GLY A 137 -12.01 -15.22 1.65
C GLY A 137 -12.88 -14.04 1.19
N LYS A 138 -12.60 -12.82 1.67
CA LYS A 138 -13.43 -11.64 1.39
C LYS A 138 -12.70 -10.51 0.71
N GLN A 139 -11.47 -10.20 1.17
CA GLN A 139 -10.73 -9.03 0.66
C GLN A 139 -9.23 -9.24 0.77
N TYR A 140 -8.56 -9.22 -0.37
CA TYR A 140 -7.10 -9.31 -0.48
C TYR A 140 -6.55 -8.10 -1.20
N ALA A 141 -5.34 -7.66 -0.82
CA ALA A 141 -4.55 -6.78 -1.65
C ALA A 141 -3.61 -7.63 -2.52
N VAL A 142 -3.56 -7.31 -3.81
CA VAL A 142 -2.69 -7.98 -4.78
C VAL A 142 -1.81 -6.93 -5.44
N ALA A 143 -0.50 -7.09 -5.31
CA ALA A 143 0.48 -6.29 -6.03
C ALA A 143 0.91 -7.01 -7.31
N GLY A 144 1.10 -6.26 -8.38
CA GLY A 144 1.55 -6.84 -9.64
C GLY A 144 1.88 -5.82 -10.70
N THR A 145 2.45 -6.31 -11.80
CA THR A 145 2.58 -5.48 -13.00
C THR A 145 1.22 -5.18 -13.61
N VAL A 146 1.11 -4.09 -14.34
CA VAL A 146 -0.13 -3.73 -15.07
C VAL A 146 -0.62 -4.89 -15.91
N LYS A 147 0.30 -5.60 -16.61
CA LYS A 147 -0.02 -6.76 -17.45
C LYS A 147 -0.60 -7.93 -16.64
N ALA A 148 0.06 -8.30 -15.54
CA ALA A 148 -0.38 -9.41 -14.71
C ALA A 148 -1.73 -9.10 -14.02
N LEU A 149 -1.92 -7.88 -13.54
CA LEU A 149 -3.19 -7.48 -12.92
C LEU A 149 -4.35 -7.43 -13.92
N ALA A 150 -4.10 -7.03 -15.17
CA ALA A 150 -5.10 -7.09 -16.24
C ALA A 150 -5.51 -8.55 -16.56
N GLU A 151 -4.55 -9.48 -16.57
CA GLU A 151 -4.82 -10.89 -16.75
C GLU A 151 -5.58 -11.49 -15.55
N LEU A 152 -5.22 -11.08 -14.33
CA LEU A 152 -5.94 -11.48 -13.12
C LEU A 152 -7.40 -11.01 -13.15
N GLU A 153 -7.64 -9.76 -13.52
CA GLU A 153 -8.99 -9.20 -13.68
C GLU A 153 -9.80 -10.01 -14.70
N ARG A 154 -9.21 -10.32 -15.86
CA ARG A 154 -9.84 -11.14 -16.90
C ARG A 154 -10.23 -12.55 -16.40
N ARG A 155 -9.36 -13.20 -15.63
CA ARG A 155 -9.62 -14.54 -15.06
C ARG A 155 -10.65 -14.51 -13.93
N LEU A 156 -10.71 -13.46 -13.16
CA LEU A 156 -11.72 -13.27 -12.11
C LEU A 156 -13.12 -13.06 -12.70
N GLY A 157 -13.20 -12.51 -13.91
CA GLY A 157 -14.44 -12.27 -14.61
C GLY A 157 -15.35 -11.24 -13.95
N THR A 158 -16.62 -11.29 -14.31
CA THR A 158 -17.65 -10.42 -13.75
C THR A 158 -18.18 -10.98 -12.42
N GLY A 159 -18.23 -10.13 -11.40
CA GLY A 159 -18.73 -10.56 -10.10
C GLY A 159 -20.26 -10.66 -10.03
N ARG A 160 -20.74 -11.21 -8.91
CA ARG A 160 -22.17 -11.31 -8.63
C ARG A 160 -22.81 -9.95 -8.40
N ASN A 161 -24.06 -9.82 -8.83
CA ASN A 161 -24.93 -8.65 -8.58
C ASN A 161 -24.31 -7.31 -9.04
N GLY A 162 -23.56 -7.32 -10.15
CA GLY A 162 -22.94 -6.12 -10.70
C GLY A 162 -21.76 -5.57 -9.89
N LYS A 163 -21.29 -6.27 -8.87
CA LYS A 163 -20.12 -5.88 -8.08
C LYS A 163 -18.88 -6.56 -8.63
N SER A 164 -17.88 -5.79 -9.06
CA SER A 164 -16.61 -6.35 -9.55
C SER A 164 -15.85 -7.10 -8.43
N PRO A 165 -15.32 -8.30 -8.70
CA PRO A 165 -14.42 -8.99 -7.80
C PRO A 165 -13.02 -8.37 -7.79
N PHE A 166 -12.72 -7.47 -8.72
CA PHE A 166 -11.44 -6.80 -8.89
C PHE A 166 -11.64 -5.28 -8.87
N LEU A 167 -10.74 -4.58 -8.19
CA LEU A 167 -10.71 -3.11 -8.15
C LEU A 167 -9.25 -2.66 -8.14
N LEU A 168 -8.82 -2.00 -9.21
CA LEU A 168 -7.52 -1.35 -9.23
C LEU A 168 -7.52 -0.17 -8.25
N VAL A 169 -6.51 -0.09 -7.39
CA VAL A 169 -6.39 1.02 -6.42
C VAL A 169 -5.83 2.23 -7.13
N PRO A 170 -6.58 3.35 -7.20
CA PRO A 170 -6.11 4.53 -7.93
C PRO A 170 -4.86 5.12 -7.31
N GLY A 171 -3.94 5.61 -8.15
CA GLY A 171 -2.77 6.39 -7.74
C GLY A 171 -1.66 5.60 -7.05
N ILE A 172 -1.79 4.28 -6.89
CA ILE A 172 -0.73 3.44 -6.35
C ILE A 172 0.06 2.83 -7.51
N ASP A 173 1.34 3.14 -7.55
CA ASP A 173 2.30 2.69 -8.54
C ASP A 173 3.55 2.01 -7.94
N VAL A 174 3.44 1.59 -6.68
CA VAL A 174 4.43 0.82 -5.94
C VAL A 174 3.81 -0.52 -5.54
N PRO A 175 4.50 -1.66 -5.76
CA PRO A 175 4.00 -2.99 -5.39
C PRO A 175 4.19 -3.24 -3.88
N PHE A 176 3.48 -2.47 -3.04
CA PHE A 176 3.61 -2.54 -1.59
C PHE A 176 3.53 -3.95 -1.04
N HIS A 177 4.35 -4.24 -0.04
CA HIS A 177 4.42 -5.53 0.68
C HIS A 177 4.75 -6.74 -0.21
N SER A 178 5.20 -6.53 -1.46
CA SER A 178 5.58 -7.61 -2.36
C SER A 178 7.06 -7.97 -2.23
N ALA A 179 7.41 -9.14 -2.76
CA ALA A 179 8.80 -9.59 -2.87
C ALA A 179 9.70 -8.63 -3.67
N ALA A 180 9.12 -7.84 -4.60
CA ALA A 180 9.87 -6.86 -5.38
C ALA A 180 10.47 -5.71 -4.55
N LEU A 181 10.06 -5.55 -3.29
CA LEU A 181 10.62 -4.54 -2.37
C LEU A 181 11.59 -5.12 -1.33
N LEU A 182 11.86 -6.43 -1.35
CA LEU A 182 12.74 -7.07 -0.35
C LEU A 182 14.18 -6.63 -0.46
N ASP A 183 14.67 -6.30 -1.64
CA ASP A 183 16.05 -5.84 -1.88
C ASP A 183 16.37 -4.53 -1.13
N GLY A 184 15.36 -3.80 -0.68
CA GLY A 184 15.51 -2.59 0.12
C GLY A 184 15.51 -2.83 1.63
N VAL A 185 15.38 -4.08 2.07
CA VAL A 185 15.39 -4.44 3.50
C VAL A 185 16.80 -4.91 3.85
N PRO A 186 17.51 -4.22 4.75
CA PRO A 186 18.82 -4.70 5.25
C PRO A 186 18.67 -6.09 5.89
N GLU A 187 19.71 -6.93 5.74
CA GLU A 187 19.82 -8.24 6.42
C GLU A 187 19.94 -8.10 7.95
#